data_6d195feecb1cce8d955d027813862654
#
_entry.id   6d195feecb1cce8d955d027813862654
#
_cell.length_a   1.000
_cell.length_b   1.000
_cell.length_c   1.000
_cell.angle_alpha   90.00
_cell.angle_beta   90.00
_cell.angle_gamma   90.00
#
_symmetry.space_group_name_H-M   'P 1'
#
loop_
_entity.id
_entity.type
_entity.pdbx_description
1 polymer ?
#
loop_
_entity_poly.entity_id
_entity_poly.type
_entity_poly.pdbx_seq_one_letter_code
_entity_poly.pdbx_strand_id
1 'polypeptide(L)'
;SWIGQTYGYRWGFFSAGMYRHREWIFNALREHFPGCRFHSFADEHVQKQESFDFRSPPPPEPSVITEHGLKFRASPGSGHKTGFFADQRDNREYLTRFTAGKRVLDICCNSGGFAIYAKARGGADEVIGIDLDEEILEVAEKNARLNDAKVKFVQADLFHYLRDAHQRGEQFDVVILDPAKLTRDREQVIAALKKYNDMNKLAMQVIKPGGVLLTCSCTGLVGEEEFLDMIRRAAFYAGRTVQVLKVAGAGADHPFMAHVKESRYLKAVFCRVE
;
A
#
# COMPACT_ATOMS: atom_id res chain seq x y z
N SER A 1 -0.72 -16.99 6.36
CA SER A 1 -0.46 -16.58 7.74
C SER A 1 0.64 -15.55 7.75
N TRP A 2 0.41 -14.43 8.39
CA TRP A 2 1.30 -13.30 8.42
C TRP A 2 1.82 -13.04 9.81
N ILE A 3 3.11 -12.78 9.97
CA ILE A 3 3.69 -12.30 11.21
C ILE A 3 4.39 -10.98 10.91
N GLY A 4 3.78 -9.87 11.36
CA GLY A 4 4.41 -8.56 11.32
C GLY A 4 5.03 -8.20 12.66
N GLN A 5 6.13 -7.46 12.66
CA GLN A 5 6.76 -6.95 13.87
C GLN A 5 6.52 -5.46 14.00
N THR A 6 5.84 -5.06 15.06
CA THR A 6 5.86 -3.71 15.59
C THR A 6 6.50 -3.73 16.97
N TYR A 7 7.10 -2.65 17.45
CA TYR A 7 7.79 -2.58 18.75
C TYR A 7 6.98 -3.21 19.87
N GLY A 8 7.40 -4.39 20.36
CA GLY A 8 6.74 -5.13 21.42
C GLY A 8 5.44 -5.86 21.05
N TYR A 9 5.00 -5.79 19.80
CA TYR A 9 3.80 -6.47 19.30
C TYR A 9 4.13 -7.36 18.13
N ARG A 10 3.50 -8.54 18.07
CA ARG A 10 3.57 -9.46 16.93
C ARG A 10 2.18 -9.89 16.53
N TRP A 11 1.97 -10.00 15.24
CA TRP A 11 0.67 -10.27 14.63
C TRP A 11 0.68 -11.60 13.91
N GLY A 12 -0.38 -12.35 14.06
CA GLY A 12 -0.61 -13.53 13.26
C GLY A 12 -2.06 -13.57 12.82
N PHE A 13 -2.32 -13.81 11.54
CA PHE A 13 -3.63 -14.14 11.02
C PHE A 13 -3.73 -15.64 10.88
N PHE A 14 -4.78 -16.24 11.43
CA PHE A 14 -5.03 -17.67 11.36
C PHE A 14 -6.27 -17.93 10.53
N SER A 15 -6.18 -18.92 9.65
CA SER A 15 -7.37 -19.55 9.09
C SER A 15 -8.09 -20.35 10.16
N ALA A 16 -9.34 -20.73 9.93
CA ALA A 16 -10.09 -21.60 10.84
C ALA A 16 -9.33 -22.90 11.16
N GLY A 17 -8.63 -23.46 10.16
CA GLY A 17 -7.78 -24.63 10.32
C GLY A 17 -6.62 -24.43 11.30
N MET A 18 -6.05 -23.23 11.35
CA MET A 18 -4.95 -22.89 12.26
C MET A 18 -5.42 -22.38 13.62
N TYR A 19 -6.65 -21.91 13.73
CA TYR A 19 -7.21 -21.35 14.97
C TYR A 19 -7.15 -22.33 16.14
N ARG A 20 -7.45 -23.62 15.90
CA ARG A 20 -7.36 -24.68 16.90
C ARG A 20 -5.93 -24.90 17.44
N HIS A 21 -4.91 -24.48 16.70
CA HIS A 21 -3.49 -24.60 17.05
C HIS A 21 -2.89 -23.30 17.63
N ARG A 22 -3.73 -22.27 17.89
CA ARG A 22 -3.26 -20.93 18.30
C ARG A 22 -2.38 -20.95 19.55
N GLU A 23 -2.73 -21.74 20.57
CA GLU A 23 -1.93 -21.80 21.80
C GLU A 23 -0.54 -22.40 21.56
N TRP A 24 -0.44 -23.42 20.73
CA TRP A 24 0.85 -23.99 20.32
C TRP A 24 1.69 -22.94 19.58
N ILE A 25 1.09 -22.21 18.65
CA ILE A 25 1.75 -21.13 17.90
C ILE A 25 2.19 -20.03 18.86
N PHE A 26 1.34 -19.59 19.79
CA PHE A 26 1.70 -18.57 20.77
C PHE A 26 2.82 -19.02 21.70
N ASN A 27 2.86 -20.27 22.12
CA ASN A 27 3.94 -20.80 22.93
C ASN A 27 5.27 -20.80 22.17
N ALA A 28 5.29 -21.30 20.93
CA ALA A 28 6.46 -21.23 20.07
C ALA A 28 6.94 -19.78 19.85
N LEU A 29 5.99 -18.84 19.65
CA LEU A 29 6.34 -17.42 19.51
C LEU A 29 6.89 -16.80 20.81
N ARG A 30 6.37 -17.18 21.99
CA ARG A 30 6.89 -16.70 23.28
C ARG A 30 8.32 -17.16 23.53
N GLU A 31 8.65 -18.40 23.15
CA GLU A 31 10.02 -18.92 23.24
C GLU A 31 11.02 -18.10 22.41
N HIS A 32 10.64 -17.75 21.19
CA HIS A 32 11.50 -16.99 20.27
C HIS A 32 11.49 -15.48 20.54
N PHE A 33 10.42 -14.96 21.12
CA PHE A 33 10.19 -13.54 21.33
C PHE A 33 9.69 -13.25 22.74
N PRO A 34 10.55 -13.42 23.77
CA PRO A 34 10.18 -13.20 25.15
C PRO A 34 9.75 -11.74 25.37
N GLY A 35 8.70 -11.54 26.16
CA GLY A 35 8.12 -10.23 26.43
C GLY A 35 7.15 -9.69 25.37
N CYS A 36 6.90 -10.40 24.28
CA CYS A 36 5.89 -10.02 23.29
C CYS A 36 4.47 -10.24 23.83
N ARG A 37 3.59 -9.28 23.58
CA ARG A 37 2.15 -9.42 23.78
C ARG A 37 1.49 -9.92 22.50
N PHE A 38 0.50 -10.79 22.66
CA PHE A 38 -0.26 -11.34 21.53
C PHE A 38 -1.66 -10.77 21.54
N HIS A 39 -2.12 -10.38 20.37
CA HIS A 39 -3.49 -9.99 20.14
C HIS A 39 -4.05 -10.83 19.00
N SER A 40 -5.22 -11.42 19.20
CA SER A 40 -5.90 -12.19 18.18
C SER A 40 -7.15 -11.45 17.74
N PHE A 41 -7.35 -11.33 16.45
CA PHE A 41 -8.62 -10.88 15.92
C PHE A 41 -8.96 -11.69 14.66
N ALA A 42 -10.23 -11.80 14.34
CA ALA A 42 -10.70 -12.39 13.11
C ALA A 42 -11.73 -11.44 12.47
N ASP A 43 -11.50 -11.14 11.19
CA ASP A 43 -12.43 -10.38 10.38
C ASP A 43 -13.76 -11.14 10.26
N GLU A 44 -14.89 -10.48 10.44
CA GLU A 44 -16.22 -11.10 10.37
C GLU A 44 -16.48 -11.80 9.04
N HIS A 45 -15.95 -11.22 7.94
CA HIS A 45 -16.06 -11.81 6.62
C HIS A 45 -15.32 -13.16 6.55
N VAL A 46 -14.11 -13.23 7.12
CA VAL A 46 -13.33 -14.48 7.21
C VAL A 46 -14.04 -15.50 8.10
N GLN A 47 -14.60 -15.06 9.23
CA GLN A 47 -15.37 -15.94 10.10
C GLN A 47 -16.56 -16.58 9.36
N LYS A 48 -17.30 -15.78 8.57
CA LYS A 48 -18.41 -16.27 7.75
C LYS A 48 -17.95 -17.21 6.63
N GLN A 49 -16.86 -16.87 5.92
CA GLN A 49 -16.32 -17.71 4.85
C GLN A 49 -15.81 -19.07 5.34
N GLU A 50 -15.17 -19.09 6.50
CA GLU A 50 -14.53 -20.28 7.03
C GLU A 50 -15.36 -20.98 8.11
N SER A 51 -16.60 -20.51 8.34
CA SER A 51 -17.60 -21.11 9.24
C SER A 51 -17.08 -21.32 10.67
N PHE A 52 -16.51 -20.29 11.29
CA PHE A 52 -16.12 -20.31 12.69
C PHE A 52 -16.48 -18.99 13.39
N ASP A 53 -16.71 -19.07 14.69
CA ASP A 53 -17.00 -17.92 15.54
C ASP A 53 -15.77 -17.54 16.37
N PHE A 54 -15.43 -16.26 16.37
CA PHE A 54 -14.37 -15.70 17.20
C PHE A 54 -14.75 -14.33 17.72
N ARG A 55 -14.80 -14.20 19.04
CA ARG A 55 -14.97 -12.91 19.67
C ARG A 55 -13.60 -12.23 19.80
N SER A 56 -13.31 -11.30 18.92
CA SER A 56 -12.08 -10.53 19.00
C SER A 56 -12.05 -9.68 20.28
N PRO A 57 -10.94 -9.68 21.03
CA PRO A 57 -10.76 -8.73 22.13
C PRO A 57 -10.67 -7.30 21.55
N PRO A 58 -10.84 -6.26 22.39
CA PRO A 58 -10.64 -4.88 21.95
C PRO A 58 -9.27 -4.70 21.29
N PRO A 59 -9.16 -3.88 20.23
CA PRO A 59 -7.88 -3.62 19.60
C PRO A 59 -6.89 -3.02 20.61
N PRO A 60 -5.60 -3.36 20.52
CA PRO A 60 -4.59 -2.74 21.39
C PRO A 60 -4.41 -1.27 21.02
N GLU A 61 -3.91 -0.50 21.99
CA GLU A 61 -3.56 0.90 21.76
C GLU A 61 -2.59 1.05 20.57
N PRO A 62 -2.72 2.12 19.77
CA PRO A 62 -1.81 2.43 18.70
C PRO A 62 -0.37 2.51 19.20
N SER A 63 0.56 1.92 18.47
CA SER A 63 1.99 1.97 18.77
C SER A 63 2.76 2.71 17.67
N VAL A 64 3.92 3.26 18.01
CA VAL A 64 4.84 3.83 17.02
C VAL A 64 5.83 2.76 16.61
N ILE A 65 5.90 2.49 15.31
CA ILE A 65 6.88 1.61 14.69
C ILE A 65 7.96 2.42 14.00
N THR A 66 9.12 1.82 13.75
CA THR A 66 10.20 2.44 12.99
C THR A 66 10.49 1.61 11.75
N GLU A 67 10.56 2.26 10.58
CA GLU A 67 10.89 1.67 9.31
C GLU A 67 11.95 2.53 8.60
N HIS A 68 13.16 2.01 8.36
CA HIS A 68 14.31 2.75 7.82
C HIS A 68 14.59 4.10 8.52
N GLY A 69 14.39 4.15 9.83
CA GLY A 69 14.56 5.36 10.64
C GLY A 69 13.36 6.31 10.69
N LEU A 70 12.35 6.11 9.86
CA LEU A 70 11.09 6.86 9.89
C LEU A 70 10.10 6.22 10.87
N LYS A 71 9.28 7.05 11.51
CA LYS A 71 8.32 6.64 12.55
C LYS A 71 6.90 6.67 12.03
N PHE A 72 6.14 5.62 12.29
CA PHE A 72 4.74 5.52 11.87
C PHE A 72 3.87 5.01 13.01
N ARG A 73 2.67 5.54 13.14
CA ARG A 73 1.64 4.99 14.03
C ARG A 73 1.04 3.76 13.37
N ALA A 74 1.05 2.65 14.06
CA ALA A 74 0.36 1.43 13.68
C ALA A 74 -0.79 1.19 14.65
N SER A 75 -2.00 1.05 14.12
CA SER A 75 -3.23 0.85 14.89
C SER A 75 -3.82 -0.51 14.56
N PRO A 76 -3.36 -1.55 15.23
CA PRO A 76 -3.78 -2.91 14.95
C PRO A 76 -5.26 -3.14 15.28
N GLY A 77 -5.98 -3.81 14.39
CA GLY A 77 -7.41 -4.10 14.59
C GLY A 77 -8.36 -2.92 14.30
N SER A 78 -7.86 -1.79 13.82
CA SER A 78 -8.68 -0.62 13.43
C SER A 78 -9.10 -0.70 11.94
N GLY A 79 -9.74 -1.78 11.52
CA GLY A 79 -10.38 -1.89 10.19
C GLY A 79 -9.45 -2.18 9.01
N HIS A 80 -8.24 -1.71 8.97
CA HIS A 80 -7.29 -1.95 7.88
C HIS A 80 -6.16 -2.91 8.31
N LYS A 81 -6.36 -4.22 8.14
CA LYS A 81 -5.34 -5.27 8.38
C LYS A 81 -4.53 -5.06 9.68
N THR A 82 -3.25 -4.68 9.54
CA THR A 82 -2.31 -4.45 10.65
C THR A 82 -2.20 -2.98 11.07
N GLY A 83 -2.98 -2.08 10.45
CA GLY A 83 -2.90 -0.63 10.66
C GLY A 83 -1.68 0.05 10.03
N PHE A 84 -0.85 -0.71 9.31
CA PHE A 84 0.28 -0.22 8.51
C PHE A 84 0.65 -1.25 7.44
N PHE A 85 0.94 -0.79 6.22
CA PHE A 85 1.26 -1.65 5.07
C PHE A 85 2.77 -1.93 4.97
N ALA A 86 3.29 -2.77 5.85
CA ALA A 86 4.71 -3.13 5.88
C ALA A 86 5.21 -3.84 4.62
N ASP A 87 4.31 -4.43 3.84
CA ASP A 87 4.61 -5.08 2.55
C ASP A 87 5.18 -4.12 1.50
N GLN A 88 4.88 -2.83 1.60
CA GLN A 88 5.40 -1.78 0.71
C GLN A 88 6.74 -1.18 1.16
N ARG A 89 7.34 -1.65 2.26
CA ARG A 89 8.57 -1.08 2.85
C ARG A 89 9.69 -0.89 1.82
N ASP A 90 10.00 -1.96 1.08
CA ASP A 90 11.12 -1.94 0.13
C ASP A 90 10.81 -1.07 -1.10
N ASN A 91 9.53 -0.96 -1.47
CA ASN A 91 9.07 -0.08 -2.55
C ASN A 91 9.14 1.40 -2.14
N ARG A 92 8.77 1.71 -0.89
CA ARG A 92 8.92 3.07 -0.33
C ARG A 92 10.39 3.51 -0.33
N GLU A 93 11.29 2.63 0.12
CA GLU A 93 12.73 2.92 0.09
C GLU A 93 13.26 3.10 -1.32
N TYR A 94 12.86 2.23 -2.26
CA TYR A 94 13.31 2.34 -3.65
C TYR A 94 12.80 3.62 -4.33
N LEU A 95 11.59 4.08 -4.01
CA LEU A 95 10.99 5.33 -4.53
C LEU A 95 11.87 6.55 -4.24
N THR A 96 12.56 6.60 -3.10
CA THR A 96 13.38 7.76 -2.68
C THR A 96 14.46 8.12 -3.68
N ARG A 97 14.88 7.18 -4.53
CA ARG A 97 15.88 7.40 -5.59
C ARG A 97 15.42 8.37 -6.68
N PHE A 98 14.11 8.64 -6.77
CA PHE A 98 13.51 9.45 -7.83
C PHE A 98 12.94 10.77 -7.32
N THR A 99 13.01 11.08 -6.01
CA THR A 99 12.22 12.15 -5.42
C THR A 99 13.01 13.40 -5.02
N ALA A 100 14.34 13.36 -5.01
CA ALA A 100 15.18 14.51 -4.60
C ALA A 100 14.95 15.75 -5.49
N GLY A 101 14.51 16.87 -4.88
CA GLY A 101 14.20 18.11 -5.58
C GLY A 101 12.98 18.03 -6.49
N LYS A 102 12.07 17.07 -6.28
CA LYS A 102 10.93 16.79 -7.15
C LYS A 102 9.59 17.16 -6.52
N ARG A 103 8.61 17.40 -7.39
CA ARG A 103 7.20 17.55 -7.04
C ARG A 103 6.54 16.18 -7.14
N VAL A 104 6.02 15.68 -6.02
CA VAL A 104 5.50 14.31 -5.86
C VAL A 104 4.01 14.32 -5.55
N LEU A 105 3.25 13.44 -6.20
CA LEU A 105 1.84 13.17 -5.90
C LEU A 105 1.68 11.72 -5.45
N ASP A 106 1.15 11.52 -4.25
CA ASP A 106 0.83 10.20 -3.67
C ASP A 106 -0.69 10.00 -3.67
N ILE A 107 -1.19 9.14 -4.55
CA ILE A 107 -2.61 8.88 -4.77
C ILE A 107 -3.04 7.63 -4.01
N CYS A 108 -4.13 7.73 -3.25
CA CYS A 108 -4.53 6.74 -2.25
C CYS A 108 -3.44 6.59 -1.18
N CYS A 109 -3.00 7.73 -0.64
CA CYS A 109 -1.81 7.80 0.21
C CYS A 109 -1.96 7.11 1.56
N ASN A 110 -3.18 6.72 1.94
CA ASN A 110 -3.50 6.08 3.21
C ASN A 110 -2.86 6.84 4.39
N SER A 111 -2.12 6.16 5.26
CA SER A 111 -1.43 6.77 6.41
C SER A 111 -0.15 7.55 6.04
N GLY A 112 0.04 7.91 4.76
CA GLY A 112 1.12 8.76 4.26
C GLY A 112 2.45 8.06 4.06
N GLY A 113 2.47 6.73 3.95
CA GLY A 113 3.72 5.98 3.89
C GLY A 113 4.67 6.42 2.78
N PHE A 114 4.24 6.43 1.54
CA PHE A 114 5.05 6.87 0.39
C PHE A 114 5.35 8.36 0.43
N ALA A 115 4.35 9.19 0.74
CA ALA A 115 4.52 10.64 0.81
C ALA A 115 5.60 11.06 1.83
N ILE A 116 5.61 10.43 3.01
CA ILE A 116 6.60 10.71 4.07
C ILE A 116 7.99 10.24 3.64
N TYR A 117 8.12 9.07 3.02
CA TYR A 117 9.39 8.61 2.46
C TYR A 117 9.91 9.57 1.39
N ALA A 118 9.06 9.99 0.46
CA ALA A 118 9.43 10.95 -0.58
C ALA A 118 9.95 12.27 0.03
N LYS A 119 9.29 12.78 1.08
CA LYS A 119 9.69 14.04 1.71
C LYS A 119 10.88 13.92 2.63
N ALA A 120 10.78 13.07 3.66
CA ALA A 120 11.75 13.05 4.77
C ALA A 120 13.04 12.31 4.41
N ARG A 121 12.96 11.30 3.54
CA ARG A 121 14.12 10.48 3.18
C ARG A 121 14.59 10.71 1.74
N GLY A 122 13.64 10.98 0.84
CA GLY A 122 13.92 11.19 -0.57
C GLY A 122 14.20 12.63 -0.96
N GLY A 123 14.00 13.61 -0.06
CA GLY A 123 14.34 15.02 -0.30
C GLY A 123 13.45 15.71 -1.35
N ALA A 124 12.19 15.32 -1.47
CA ALA A 124 11.25 15.96 -2.39
C ALA A 124 10.99 17.43 -1.99
N ASP A 125 10.89 18.32 -2.99
CA ASP A 125 10.61 19.74 -2.75
C ASP A 125 9.16 19.95 -2.30
N GLU A 126 8.22 19.34 -3.02
CA GLU A 126 6.80 19.40 -2.72
C GLU A 126 6.22 17.98 -2.74
N VAL A 127 5.39 17.65 -1.73
CA VAL A 127 4.67 16.38 -1.69
C VAL A 127 3.21 16.65 -1.37
N ILE A 128 2.33 16.12 -2.22
CA ILE A 128 0.87 16.12 -2.03
C ILE A 128 0.42 14.67 -1.89
N GLY A 129 -0.26 14.35 -0.80
CA GLY A 129 -0.92 13.06 -0.59
C GLY A 129 -2.43 13.23 -0.68
N ILE A 130 -3.10 12.38 -1.45
CA ILE A 130 -4.56 12.40 -1.53
C ILE A 130 -5.15 11.05 -1.13
N ASP A 131 -6.23 11.10 -0.37
CA ASP A 131 -7.05 9.94 -0.05
C ASP A 131 -8.52 10.36 0.07
N LEU A 132 -9.43 9.41 -0.07
CA LEU A 132 -10.87 9.65 0.11
C LEU A 132 -11.26 9.65 1.60
N ASP A 133 -10.53 8.91 2.42
CA ASP A 133 -10.80 8.69 3.84
C ASP A 133 -10.14 9.77 4.70
N GLU A 134 -10.96 10.66 5.27
CA GLU A 134 -10.53 11.76 6.13
C GLU A 134 -9.86 11.27 7.41
N GLU A 135 -10.37 10.20 8.03
CA GLU A 135 -9.81 9.66 9.28
C GLU A 135 -8.38 9.15 9.07
N ILE A 136 -8.12 8.51 7.93
CA ILE A 136 -6.79 8.02 7.61
C ILE A 136 -5.82 9.17 7.28
N LEU A 137 -6.32 10.27 6.71
CA LEU A 137 -5.51 11.47 6.48
C LEU A 137 -5.07 12.13 7.78
N GLU A 138 -5.90 12.12 8.84
CA GLU A 138 -5.46 12.55 10.17
C GLU A 138 -4.29 11.70 10.70
N VAL A 139 -4.31 10.39 10.43
CA VAL A 139 -3.19 9.51 10.79
C VAL A 139 -1.96 9.86 9.96
N ALA A 140 -2.13 10.13 8.66
CA ALA A 140 -1.04 10.56 7.78
C ALA A 140 -0.39 11.86 8.26
N GLU A 141 -1.18 12.84 8.68
CA GLU A 141 -0.67 14.09 9.27
C GLU A 141 0.13 13.85 10.58
N LYS A 142 -0.40 12.97 11.46
CA LYS A 142 0.30 12.59 12.70
C LYS A 142 1.63 11.90 12.39
N ASN A 143 1.66 11.02 11.37
CA ASN A 143 2.86 10.36 10.90
C ASN A 143 3.87 11.35 10.28
N ALA A 144 3.39 12.30 9.47
CA ALA A 144 4.24 13.34 8.89
C ALA A 144 4.92 14.20 9.99
N ARG A 145 4.16 14.58 11.02
CA ARG A 145 4.70 15.32 12.20
C ARG A 145 5.76 14.53 12.96
N LEU A 146 5.62 13.21 13.12
CA LEU A 146 6.61 12.35 13.77
C LEU A 146 7.97 12.32 13.03
N ASN A 147 7.98 12.72 11.75
CA ASN A 147 9.15 12.68 10.87
C ASN A 147 9.58 14.06 10.36
N ASP A 148 9.03 15.14 10.91
CA ASP A 148 9.25 16.51 10.44
C ASP A 148 9.02 16.68 8.92
N ALA A 149 8.18 15.83 8.35
CA ALA A 149 7.90 15.78 6.92
C ALA A 149 6.76 16.77 6.56
N LYS A 150 7.10 17.82 5.81
CA LYS A 150 6.10 18.79 5.31
C LYS A 150 5.40 18.20 4.09
N VAL A 151 4.26 17.55 4.30
CA VAL A 151 3.40 16.98 3.26
C VAL A 151 2.05 17.69 3.31
N LYS A 152 1.49 18.02 2.13
CA LYS A 152 0.13 18.53 2.01
C LYS A 152 -0.81 17.35 1.79
N PHE A 153 -1.67 17.07 2.78
CA PHE A 153 -2.72 16.05 2.63
C PHE A 153 -4.03 16.70 2.20
N VAL A 154 -4.75 16.05 1.29
CA VAL A 154 -6.02 16.55 0.72
C VAL A 154 -7.01 15.39 0.63
N GLN A 155 -8.18 15.57 1.23
CA GLN A 155 -9.30 14.65 1.05
C GLN A 155 -9.88 14.85 -0.35
N ALA A 156 -9.76 13.84 -1.21
CA ALA A 156 -10.26 13.90 -2.57
C ALA A 156 -10.51 12.52 -3.18
N ASP A 157 -11.51 12.43 -4.05
CA ASP A 157 -11.64 11.32 -4.99
C ASP A 157 -10.55 11.43 -6.07
N LEU A 158 -9.83 10.36 -6.27
CA LEU A 158 -8.69 10.31 -7.20
C LEU A 158 -9.08 10.67 -8.66
N PHE A 159 -10.27 10.25 -9.12
CA PHE A 159 -10.71 10.51 -10.48
C PHE A 159 -11.03 11.99 -10.69
N HIS A 160 -11.68 12.62 -9.72
CA HIS A 160 -11.95 14.06 -9.74
C HIS A 160 -10.65 14.85 -9.66
N TYR A 161 -9.81 14.55 -8.67
CA TYR A 161 -8.53 15.24 -8.48
C TYR A 161 -7.65 15.21 -9.72
N LEU A 162 -7.46 14.02 -10.32
CA LEU A 162 -6.60 13.88 -11.50
C LEU A 162 -7.15 14.57 -12.74
N ARG A 163 -8.48 14.55 -12.96
CA ARG A 163 -9.10 15.28 -14.07
C ARG A 163 -8.92 16.78 -13.90
N ASP A 164 -9.16 17.30 -12.70
CA ASP A 164 -9.01 18.72 -12.39
C ASP A 164 -7.54 19.17 -12.51
N ALA A 165 -6.61 18.37 -12.00
CA ALA A 165 -5.17 18.62 -12.15
C ALA A 165 -4.77 18.68 -13.63
N HIS A 166 -5.22 17.71 -14.43
CA HIS A 166 -4.98 17.69 -15.87
C HIS A 166 -5.57 18.92 -16.59
N GLN A 167 -6.80 19.29 -16.28
CA GLN A 167 -7.45 20.48 -16.86
C GLN A 167 -6.75 21.78 -16.50
N ARG A 168 -6.19 21.88 -15.29
CA ARG A 168 -5.37 23.04 -14.85
C ARG A 168 -3.94 23.02 -15.39
N GLY A 169 -3.54 21.97 -16.13
CA GLY A 169 -2.19 21.81 -16.62
C GLY A 169 -1.17 21.53 -15.50
N GLU A 170 -1.62 21.05 -14.35
CA GLU A 170 -0.72 20.66 -13.26
C GLU A 170 0.07 19.42 -13.65
N GLN A 171 1.36 19.43 -13.34
CA GLN A 171 2.27 18.34 -13.64
C GLN A 171 3.16 18.02 -12.44
N PHE A 172 3.46 16.72 -12.29
CA PHE A 172 4.29 16.16 -11.23
C PHE A 172 5.49 15.44 -11.83
N ASP A 173 6.61 15.45 -11.12
CA ASP A 173 7.80 14.72 -11.51
C ASP A 173 7.67 13.23 -11.16
N VAL A 174 7.00 12.93 -10.03
CA VAL A 174 6.76 11.56 -9.56
C VAL A 174 5.29 11.43 -9.13
N VAL A 175 4.64 10.38 -9.60
CA VAL A 175 3.28 10.03 -9.17
C VAL A 175 3.28 8.61 -8.62
N ILE A 176 2.68 8.43 -7.46
CA ILE A 176 2.42 7.14 -6.83
C ILE A 176 0.93 6.84 -6.95
N LEU A 177 0.58 5.64 -7.37
CA LEU A 177 -0.78 5.13 -7.47
C LEU A 177 -0.85 3.77 -6.80
N ASP A 178 -1.23 3.74 -5.52
CA ASP A 178 -1.35 2.52 -4.71
C ASP A 178 -2.77 2.33 -4.19
N PRO A 179 -3.74 2.01 -5.06
CA PRO A 179 -5.14 1.92 -4.68
C PRO A 179 -5.41 0.67 -3.84
N ALA A 180 -6.49 0.71 -3.06
CA ALA A 180 -7.03 -0.43 -2.35
C ALA A 180 -7.34 -1.59 -3.31
N LYS A 181 -7.43 -2.81 -2.76
CA LYS A 181 -7.77 -4.02 -3.51
C LYS A 181 -9.11 -3.86 -4.26
N LEU A 182 -9.07 -3.95 -5.59
CA LEU A 182 -10.24 -3.67 -6.43
C LEU A 182 -11.21 -4.83 -6.57
N THR A 183 -10.75 -6.08 -6.42
CA THR A 183 -11.64 -7.24 -6.41
C THR A 183 -11.10 -8.39 -5.58
N ARG A 184 -12.03 -9.18 -5.05
CA ARG A 184 -11.80 -10.48 -4.40
C ARG A 184 -12.44 -11.63 -5.18
N ASP A 185 -13.14 -11.30 -6.26
CA ASP A 185 -13.95 -12.21 -7.07
C ASP A 185 -13.39 -12.32 -8.49
N ARG A 186 -13.30 -13.54 -9.02
CA ARG A 186 -12.80 -13.81 -10.36
C ARG A 186 -13.69 -13.20 -11.45
N GLU A 187 -14.99 -13.16 -11.24
CA GLU A 187 -15.95 -12.58 -12.19
C GLU A 187 -15.75 -11.06 -12.36
N GLN A 188 -15.19 -10.40 -11.36
CA GLN A 188 -14.96 -8.95 -11.35
C GLN A 188 -13.56 -8.54 -11.84
N VAL A 189 -12.69 -9.48 -12.23
CA VAL A 189 -11.31 -9.18 -12.65
C VAL A 189 -11.28 -8.25 -13.87
N ILE A 190 -12.15 -8.44 -14.85
CA ILE A 190 -12.22 -7.59 -16.05
C ILE A 190 -12.60 -6.15 -15.66
N ALA A 191 -13.58 -5.97 -14.77
CA ALA A 191 -13.99 -4.66 -14.28
C ALA A 191 -12.86 -3.99 -13.46
N ALA A 192 -12.14 -4.77 -12.66
CA ALA A 192 -10.99 -4.28 -11.91
C ALA A 192 -9.85 -3.82 -12.84
N LEU A 193 -9.51 -4.58 -13.89
CA LEU A 193 -8.52 -4.20 -14.89
C LEU A 193 -8.92 -2.91 -15.63
N LYS A 194 -10.20 -2.75 -15.96
CA LYS A 194 -10.71 -1.51 -16.56
C LYS A 194 -10.50 -0.33 -15.61
N LYS A 195 -10.82 -0.49 -14.33
CA LYS A 195 -10.63 0.56 -13.32
C LYS A 195 -9.15 0.90 -13.13
N TYR A 196 -8.25 -0.10 -13.09
CA TYR A 196 -6.80 0.13 -13.08
C TYR A 196 -6.34 0.89 -14.32
N ASN A 197 -6.85 0.55 -15.51
CA ASN A 197 -6.52 1.25 -16.76
C ASN A 197 -6.90 2.74 -16.68
N ASP A 198 -8.13 3.05 -16.24
CA ASP A 198 -8.62 4.42 -16.15
C ASP A 198 -7.80 5.24 -15.14
N MET A 199 -7.46 4.67 -13.98
CA MET A 199 -6.60 5.31 -12.97
C MET A 199 -5.20 5.60 -13.52
N ASN A 200 -4.55 4.60 -14.14
CA ASN A 200 -3.20 4.73 -14.69
C ASN A 200 -3.15 5.73 -15.85
N LYS A 201 -4.16 5.71 -16.74
CA LYS A 201 -4.29 6.71 -17.80
C LYS A 201 -4.30 8.13 -17.24
N LEU A 202 -5.14 8.41 -16.26
CA LEU A 202 -5.25 9.74 -15.65
C LEU A 202 -3.96 10.14 -14.91
N ALA A 203 -3.33 9.20 -14.19
CA ALA A 203 -2.06 9.43 -13.52
C ALA A 203 -0.97 9.83 -14.52
N MET A 204 -0.87 9.13 -15.67
CA MET A 204 0.13 9.43 -16.70
C MET A 204 -0.10 10.79 -17.38
N GLN A 205 -1.33 11.30 -17.43
CA GLN A 205 -1.64 12.60 -18.01
C GLN A 205 -1.12 13.78 -17.17
N VAL A 206 -0.90 13.58 -15.87
CA VAL A 206 -0.38 14.61 -14.96
C VAL A 206 1.12 14.44 -14.66
N ILE A 207 1.81 13.50 -15.31
CA ILE A 207 3.24 13.30 -15.18
C ILE A 207 3.98 14.10 -16.24
N LYS A 208 5.02 14.85 -15.84
CA LYS A 208 5.94 15.52 -16.77
C LYS A 208 6.60 14.49 -17.70
N PRO A 209 6.94 14.86 -18.97
CA PRO A 209 7.81 14.02 -19.79
C PRO A 209 9.10 13.67 -19.05
N GLY A 210 9.49 12.40 -19.07
CA GLY A 210 10.63 11.88 -18.31
C GLY A 210 10.38 11.66 -16.82
N GLY A 211 9.16 11.92 -16.33
CA GLY A 211 8.77 11.68 -14.93
C GLY A 211 8.54 10.20 -14.61
N VAL A 212 8.34 9.91 -13.34
CA VAL A 212 8.22 8.54 -12.82
C VAL A 212 6.82 8.25 -12.30
N LEU A 213 6.26 7.13 -12.73
CA LEU A 213 5.05 6.53 -12.16
C LEU A 213 5.43 5.28 -11.36
N LEU A 214 5.06 5.25 -10.09
CA LEU A 214 4.92 4.01 -9.34
C LEU A 214 3.44 3.62 -9.35
N THR A 215 3.11 2.48 -9.95
CA THR A 215 1.74 1.96 -9.93
C THR A 215 1.69 0.60 -9.27
N CYS A 216 0.73 0.41 -8.36
CA CYS A 216 0.60 -0.80 -7.55
C CYS A 216 -0.74 -1.49 -7.74
N SER A 217 -0.72 -2.79 -7.48
CA SER A 217 -1.93 -3.61 -7.36
C SER A 217 -1.73 -4.66 -6.27
N CYS A 218 -2.60 -4.68 -5.27
CA CYS A 218 -2.66 -5.72 -4.25
C CYS A 218 -3.74 -6.78 -4.54
N THR A 219 -4.27 -6.83 -5.77
CA THR A 219 -5.27 -7.81 -6.20
C THR A 219 -4.58 -9.10 -6.65
N GLY A 220 -4.60 -10.16 -5.81
CA GLY A 220 -3.96 -11.45 -6.11
C GLY A 220 -4.51 -12.15 -7.36
N LEU A 221 -5.76 -11.86 -7.74
CA LEU A 221 -6.40 -12.41 -8.94
C LEU A 221 -5.94 -11.76 -10.25
N VAL A 222 -5.27 -10.61 -10.19
CA VAL A 222 -4.64 -9.95 -11.35
C VAL A 222 -3.18 -10.36 -11.39
N GLY A 223 -2.78 -11.10 -12.41
CA GLY A 223 -1.40 -11.53 -12.59
C GLY A 223 -0.46 -10.37 -12.97
N GLU A 224 0.85 -10.60 -12.87
CA GLU A 224 1.85 -9.59 -13.22
C GLU A 224 1.79 -9.23 -14.71
N GLU A 225 1.68 -10.22 -15.59
CA GLU A 225 1.58 -10.01 -17.04
C GLU A 225 0.33 -9.21 -17.41
N GLU A 226 -0.83 -9.56 -16.82
CA GLU A 226 -2.08 -8.82 -17.03
C GLU A 226 -1.97 -7.37 -16.55
N PHE A 227 -1.27 -7.15 -15.43
CA PHE A 227 -1.05 -5.80 -14.89
C PHE A 227 -0.12 -4.99 -15.78
N LEU A 228 0.96 -5.58 -16.31
CA LEU A 228 1.85 -4.93 -17.27
C LEU A 228 1.15 -4.62 -18.60
N ASP A 229 0.31 -5.54 -19.10
CA ASP A 229 -0.50 -5.28 -20.31
C ASP A 229 -1.51 -4.14 -20.09
N MET A 230 -2.12 -4.08 -18.91
CA MET A 230 -2.99 -2.97 -18.52
C MET A 230 -2.22 -1.64 -18.51
N ILE A 231 -1.00 -1.58 -17.96
CA ILE A 231 -0.15 -0.37 -17.97
C ILE A 231 0.16 0.06 -19.41
N ARG A 232 0.50 -0.88 -20.28
CA ARG A 232 0.74 -0.61 -21.71
C ARG A 232 -0.46 0.02 -22.38
N ARG A 233 -1.66 -0.53 -22.14
CA ARG A 233 -2.92 0.01 -22.67
C ARG A 233 -3.23 1.41 -22.12
N ALA A 234 -3.05 1.61 -20.82
CA ALA A 234 -3.25 2.91 -20.19
C ALA A 234 -2.34 3.98 -20.79
N ALA A 235 -1.07 3.65 -21.04
CA ALA A 235 -0.11 4.54 -21.71
C ALA A 235 -0.56 4.90 -23.12
N PHE A 236 -0.99 3.92 -23.92
CA PHE A 236 -1.52 4.15 -25.25
C PHE A 236 -2.71 5.14 -25.24
N TYR A 237 -3.68 4.92 -24.34
CA TYR A 237 -4.83 5.83 -24.20
C TYR A 237 -4.50 7.19 -23.58
N ALA A 238 -3.39 7.30 -22.88
CA ALA A 238 -2.88 8.58 -22.38
C ALA A 238 -2.06 9.35 -23.44
N GLY A 239 -1.77 8.74 -24.60
CA GLY A 239 -0.86 9.29 -25.61
C GLY A 239 0.60 9.35 -25.13
N ARG A 240 1.00 8.40 -24.26
CA ARG A 240 2.31 8.40 -23.61
C ARG A 240 3.08 7.12 -23.94
N THR A 241 4.40 7.20 -23.88
CA THR A 241 5.29 6.04 -23.91
C THR A 241 5.80 5.72 -22.51
N VAL A 242 5.89 4.44 -22.19
CA VAL A 242 6.27 3.98 -20.84
C VAL A 242 7.42 2.99 -20.92
N GLN A 243 8.47 3.26 -20.16
CA GLN A 243 9.60 2.36 -19.93
C GLN A 243 9.48 1.77 -18.52
N VAL A 244 9.42 0.46 -18.40
CA VAL A 244 9.42 -0.23 -17.09
C VAL A 244 10.84 -0.23 -16.54
N LEU A 245 11.06 0.46 -15.44
CA LEU A 245 12.35 0.54 -14.74
C LEU A 245 12.55 -0.63 -13.80
N LYS A 246 11.46 -1.05 -13.12
CA LYS A 246 11.49 -2.15 -12.15
C LYS A 246 10.10 -2.73 -11.98
N VAL A 247 10.03 -4.05 -11.93
CA VAL A 247 8.87 -4.79 -11.40
C VAL A 247 9.25 -5.32 -10.04
N ALA A 248 8.49 -4.96 -9.02
CA ALA A 248 8.71 -5.33 -7.63
C ALA A 248 7.43 -5.93 -7.02
N GLY A 249 7.55 -6.45 -5.83
CA GLY A 249 6.46 -7.04 -5.07
C GLY A 249 6.52 -6.63 -3.61
N ALA A 250 5.97 -7.47 -2.74
CA ALA A 250 6.06 -7.31 -1.31
C ALA A 250 7.50 -7.53 -0.80
N GLY A 251 7.83 -6.91 0.32
CA GLY A 251 9.11 -7.11 0.99
C GLY A 251 9.39 -8.57 1.34
N ALA A 252 10.65 -8.92 1.61
CA ALA A 252 11.09 -10.30 1.86
C ALA A 252 10.44 -10.96 3.08
N ASP A 253 9.90 -10.17 4.00
CA ASP A 253 9.10 -10.61 5.16
C ASP A 253 7.66 -11.00 4.79
N HIS A 254 7.29 -10.87 3.51
CA HIS A 254 6.01 -11.27 2.91
C HIS A 254 6.24 -12.31 1.81
N PRO A 255 6.77 -13.51 2.14
CA PRO A 255 7.07 -14.52 1.14
C PRO A 255 5.80 -15.01 0.47
N PHE A 256 5.90 -15.35 -0.80
CA PHE A 256 4.84 -16.02 -1.54
C PHE A 256 5.20 -17.50 -1.79
N MET A 257 4.17 -18.32 -1.95
CA MET A 257 4.34 -19.73 -2.25
C MET A 257 4.48 -19.94 -3.75
N ALA A 258 5.57 -20.53 -4.22
CA ALA A 258 5.86 -20.71 -5.65
C ALA A 258 4.76 -21.46 -6.42
N HIS A 259 4.05 -22.38 -5.75
CA HIS A 259 2.94 -23.17 -6.31
C HIS A 259 1.55 -22.51 -6.16
N VAL A 260 1.45 -21.35 -5.49
CA VAL A 260 0.20 -20.59 -5.29
C VAL A 260 0.39 -19.19 -5.85
N LYS A 261 0.05 -19.00 -7.13
CA LYS A 261 0.26 -17.74 -7.86
C LYS A 261 -0.41 -16.53 -7.18
N GLU A 262 -1.61 -16.73 -6.61
CA GLU A 262 -2.38 -15.70 -5.92
C GLU A 262 -1.70 -15.20 -4.64
N SER A 263 -0.76 -15.96 -4.08
CA SER A 263 0.03 -15.53 -2.92
C SER A 263 1.04 -14.42 -3.27
N ARG A 264 1.41 -14.25 -4.56
CA ARG A 264 2.15 -13.10 -5.09
C ARG A 264 1.17 -11.96 -5.38
N TYR A 265 0.51 -11.50 -4.34
CA TYR A 265 -0.61 -10.57 -4.45
C TYR A 265 -0.20 -9.13 -4.80
N LEU A 266 0.96 -8.65 -4.34
CA LEU A 266 1.43 -7.29 -4.56
C LEU A 266 2.29 -7.22 -5.82
N LYS A 267 1.93 -6.30 -6.72
CA LYS A 267 2.72 -5.82 -7.84
C LYS A 267 2.98 -4.34 -7.64
N ALA A 268 4.23 -3.92 -7.76
CA ALA A 268 4.65 -2.53 -7.74
C ALA A 268 5.56 -2.28 -8.94
N VAL A 269 5.09 -1.50 -9.90
CA VAL A 269 5.77 -1.26 -11.17
C VAL A 269 6.23 0.19 -11.21
N PHE A 270 7.54 0.37 -11.29
CA PHE A 270 8.17 1.67 -11.50
C PHE A 270 8.37 1.89 -12.98
N CYS A 271 7.81 2.97 -13.48
CA CYS A 271 7.83 3.32 -14.89
C CYS A 271 8.38 4.74 -15.09
N ARG A 272 9.17 4.92 -16.15
CA ARG A 272 9.45 6.25 -16.70
C ARG A 272 8.39 6.53 -17.77
N VAL A 273 7.80 7.72 -17.73
CA VAL A 273 6.71 8.15 -18.62
C VAL A 273 7.20 9.28 -19.51
N GLU A 274 7.15 9.07 -20.85
CA GLU A 274 7.53 10.03 -21.88
C GLU A 274 6.29 10.59 -22.63
#